data_0d2ac2c275c52281d4720ea2eeb31e8b
#
_entry.id   0d2ac2c275c52281d4720ea2eeb31e8b
#
_cell.length_a   1.000
_cell.length_b   1.000
_cell.length_c   1.000
_cell.angle_alpha   90.00
_cell.angle_beta   90.00
_cell.angle_gamma   90.00
#
_symmetry.space_group_name_H-M   'P 1'
#
loop_
_entity.id
_entity.type
_entity.pdbx_description
1 polymer ?
#
loop_
_entity_poly.entity_id
_entity_poly.type
_entity_poly.pdbx_seq_one_letter_code
_entity_poly.pdbx_strand_id
1 'polypeptide(L)'
;SLKLGQKAQIQNITPKSIACIYARSNSAVSDPFFSQIAKAIEQEAFKSNYFIRHSFTAMDIANPDIARQLSQFPVDGIVILGRYEKQLLRFFTQNYKNVIYTGLNPIGDQYDQVVCDGSDISYNALSYLVELGHTKIGYIGEQNNEVRFSGYKEALTKLGLPFLQKNTANVHLSADGGYKGANILMHNKADISAIFCANDTTAIGVIHALKEQNLRIPEDISVISVDDIETAQYLSPMLTTIHIPLE
;
A
#
# COMPACT_ATOMS: atom_id res chain seq x y z
N SER A 1 -32.62 28.56 -2.23
CA SER A 1 -32.71 28.50 -3.70
C SER A 1 -31.36 28.83 -4.32
N LEU A 2 -30.65 27.80 -4.77
CA LEU A 2 -29.45 27.94 -5.58
C LEU A 2 -29.86 28.50 -6.95
N LYS A 3 -29.46 29.75 -7.24
CA LYS A 3 -29.58 30.31 -8.58
C LYS A 3 -28.51 29.68 -9.47
N LEU A 4 -28.86 28.65 -10.19
CA LEU A 4 -28.15 28.16 -11.39
C LEU A 4 -28.38 29.17 -12.53
N GLY A 5 -27.59 30.21 -12.59
CA GLY A 5 -27.72 31.23 -13.59
C GLY A 5 -26.37 31.75 -14.07
N GLN A 6 -25.83 30.99 -15.03
CA GLN A 6 -25.10 31.49 -16.19
C GLN A 6 -24.81 30.27 -17.07
N LYS A 7 -25.35 30.25 -18.29
CA LYS A 7 -24.94 29.28 -19.32
C LYS A 7 -23.46 29.55 -19.59
N ALA A 8 -22.57 28.73 -18.98
CA ALA A 8 -21.19 28.70 -19.39
C ALA A 8 -21.18 28.36 -20.88
N GLN A 9 -20.53 29.17 -21.71
CA GLN A 9 -20.21 28.78 -23.07
C GLN A 9 -19.32 27.54 -22.97
N ILE A 10 -19.90 26.39 -23.23
CA ILE A 10 -19.17 25.13 -23.31
C ILE A 10 -18.28 25.25 -24.55
N GLN A 11 -17.04 25.66 -24.37
CA GLN A 11 -16.03 25.41 -25.38
C GLN A 11 -15.97 23.89 -25.57
N ASN A 12 -16.11 23.42 -26.80
CA ASN A 12 -15.98 22.01 -27.18
C ASN A 12 -14.53 21.56 -27.02
N ILE A 13 -14.03 21.53 -25.79
CA ILE A 13 -12.76 20.87 -25.45
C ILE A 13 -13.13 19.41 -25.21
N THR A 14 -12.67 18.55 -26.09
CA THR A 14 -12.80 17.10 -25.87
C THR A 14 -12.04 16.76 -24.58
N PRO A 15 -12.71 16.36 -23.51
CA PRO A 15 -12.04 16.09 -22.26
C PRO A 15 -11.09 14.88 -22.45
N LYS A 16 -9.87 15.03 -21.96
CA LYS A 16 -8.90 13.93 -21.92
C LYS A 16 -9.29 12.92 -20.85
N SER A 17 -8.93 11.68 -21.06
CA SER A 17 -9.31 10.57 -20.18
C SER A 17 -8.11 9.75 -19.72
N ILE A 18 -8.13 9.32 -18.47
CA ILE A 18 -7.14 8.43 -17.90
C ILE A 18 -7.80 7.18 -17.32
N ALA A 19 -7.04 6.12 -17.18
CA ALA A 19 -7.44 4.93 -16.46
C ALA A 19 -6.55 4.71 -15.23
N CYS A 20 -7.16 4.27 -14.14
CA CYS A 20 -6.45 3.84 -12.93
C CYS A 20 -6.44 2.32 -12.86
N ILE A 21 -5.26 1.75 -12.73
CA ILE A 21 -5.04 0.30 -12.65
C ILE A 21 -4.51 -0.06 -11.27
N TYR A 22 -5.29 -0.78 -10.50
CA TYR A 22 -4.86 -1.31 -9.21
C TYR A 22 -4.08 -2.60 -9.45
N ALA A 23 -2.79 -2.54 -9.21
CA ALA A 23 -1.85 -3.63 -9.53
C ALA A 23 -2.00 -4.87 -8.63
N ARG A 24 -2.90 -4.85 -7.67
CA ARG A 24 -3.25 -5.98 -6.78
C ARG A 24 -4.72 -6.35 -6.86
N SER A 25 -4.99 -7.55 -6.31
CA SER A 25 -6.30 -8.18 -6.20
C SER A 25 -7.39 -7.27 -5.61
N ASN A 26 -8.63 -7.74 -5.63
CA ASN A 26 -9.86 -7.08 -5.19
C ASN A 26 -9.80 -6.31 -3.85
N SER A 27 -8.83 -6.60 -2.99
CA SER A 27 -8.63 -5.88 -1.72
C SER A 27 -8.03 -4.47 -1.89
N ALA A 28 -7.30 -4.21 -2.98
CA ALA A 28 -6.68 -2.89 -3.19
C ALA A 28 -7.71 -1.77 -3.43
N VAL A 29 -8.84 -2.09 -4.04
CA VAL A 29 -9.94 -1.12 -4.28
C VAL A 29 -10.63 -0.72 -2.97
N SER A 30 -10.65 -1.60 -1.97
CA SER A 30 -11.23 -1.35 -0.64
C SER A 30 -10.18 -0.94 0.41
N ASP A 31 -8.90 -0.90 0.04
CA ASP A 31 -7.82 -0.47 0.93
C ASP A 31 -7.90 1.05 1.12
N PRO A 32 -7.99 1.55 2.37
CA PRO A 32 -8.12 2.98 2.66
C PRO A 32 -6.97 3.81 2.08
N PHE A 33 -5.75 3.31 2.09
CA PHE A 33 -4.57 3.98 1.53
C PHE A 33 -4.72 4.22 0.02
N PHE A 34 -5.05 3.17 -0.75
CA PHE A 34 -5.24 3.31 -2.19
C PHE A 34 -6.48 4.13 -2.55
N SER A 35 -7.51 4.10 -1.71
CA SER A 35 -8.70 4.94 -1.89
C SER A 35 -8.39 6.43 -1.76
N GLN A 36 -7.48 6.81 -0.85
CA GLN A 36 -7.02 8.19 -0.72
C GLN A 36 -6.23 8.64 -1.95
N ILE A 37 -5.29 7.82 -2.43
CA ILE A 37 -4.52 8.11 -3.65
C ILE A 37 -5.45 8.26 -4.86
N ALA A 38 -6.40 7.33 -5.03
CA ALA A 38 -7.35 7.40 -6.14
C ALA A 38 -8.19 8.67 -6.11
N LYS A 39 -8.66 9.08 -4.93
CA LYS A 39 -9.39 10.34 -4.75
C LYS A 39 -8.54 11.57 -5.10
N ALA A 40 -7.27 11.57 -4.69
CA ALA A 40 -6.35 12.66 -5.02
C ALA A 40 -6.10 12.74 -6.54
N ILE A 41 -5.89 11.60 -7.19
CA ILE A 41 -5.74 11.51 -8.66
C ILE A 41 -7.00 12.03 -9.36
N GLU A 42 -8.20 11.65 -8.90
CA GLU A 42 -9.46 12.11 -9.48
C GLU A 42 -9.61 13.64 -9.37
N GLN A 43 -9.31 14.19 -8.19
CA GLN A 43 -9.41 15.62 -7.95
C GLN A 43 -8.43 16.41 -8.82
N GLU A 44 -7.18 15.96 -8.94
CA GLU A 44 -6.16 16.65 -9.72
C GLU A 44 -6.40 16.49 -11.24
N ALA A 45 -6.83 15.32 -11.66
CA ALA A 45 -7.26 15.08 -13.03
C ALA A 45 -8.37 16.05 -13.43
N PHE A 46 -9.40 16.19 -12.59
CA PHE A 46 -10.52 17.10 -12.85
C PHE A 46 -10.08 18.56 -12.99
N LYS A 47 -9.19 19.05 -12.12
CA LYS A 47 -8.63 20.41 -12.23
C LYS A 47 -7.88 20.63 -13.55
N SER A 48 -7.27 19.58 -14.08
CA SER A 48 -6.49 19.58 -15.32
C SER A 48 -7.30 19.24 -16.57
N ASN A 49 -8.64 19.22 -16.48
CA ASN A 49 -9.58 18.82 -17.55
C ASN A 49 -9.37 17.37 -18.05
N TYR A 50 -8.98 16.47 -17.15
CA TYR A 50 -8.96 15.04 -17.34
C TYR A 50 -10.10 14.39 -16.54
N PHE A 51 -10.56 13.23 -17.01
CA PHE A 51 -11.53 12.40 -16.28
C PHE A 51 -10.99 10.99 -16.11
N ILE A 52 -11.20 10.39 -14.95
CA ILE A 52 -11.00 8.96 -14.78
C ILE A 52 -12.15 8.25 -15.48
N ARG A 53 -11.81 7.61 -16.60
CA ARG A 53 -12.78 6.92 -17.44
C ARG A 53 -12.99 5.48 -17.01
N HIS A 54 -11.90 4.84 -16.56
CA HIS A 54 -11.88 3.44 -16.19
C HIS A 54 -11.06 3.23 -14.94
N SER A 55 -11.51 2.28 -14.12
CA SER A 55 -10.78 1.81 -12.93
C SER A 55 -10.87 0.28 -12.95
N PHE A 56 -9.71 -0.39 -12.98
CA PHE A 56 -9.60 -1.84 -13.09
C PHE A 56 -8.60 -2.39 -12.07
N THR A 57 -8.78 -3.66 -11.70
CA THR A 57 -7.74 -4.43 -11.00
C THR A 57 -6.84 -5.14 -12.01
N ALA A 58 -5.64 -5.54 -11.58
CA ALA A 58 -4.75 -6.33 -12.43
C ALA A 58 -5.36 -7.68 -12.86
N MET A 59 -6.25 -8.25 -12.04
CA MET A 59 -6.97 -9.47 -12.35
C MET A 59 -7.99 -9.25 -13.49
N ASP A 60 -8.65 -8.09 -13.52
CA ASP A 60 -9.58 -7.75 -14.60
C ASP A 60 -8.86 -7.70 -15.95
N ILE A 61 -7.63 -7.14 -15.95
CA ILE A 61 -6.83 -6.98 -17.19
C ILE A 61 -6.28 -8.30 -17.71
N ALA A 62 -6.08 -9.29 -16.86
CA ALA A 62 -5.74 -10.64 -17.29
C ALA A 62 -6.89 -11.29 -18.11
N ASN A 63 -8.11 -10.73 -18.04
CA ASN A 63 -9.22 -11.14 -18.89
C ASN A 63 -9.06 -10.53 -20.31
N PRO A 64 -8.96 -11.37 -21.37
CA PRO A 64 -8.81 -10.89 -22.75
C PRO A 64 -9.92 -9.95 -23.21
N ASP A 65 -11.14 -10.10 -22.69
CA ASP A 65 -12.27 -9.24 -23.04
C ASP A 65 -12.10 -7.83 -22.49
N ILE A 66 -11.56 -7.68 -21.29
CA ILE A 66 -11.27 -6.36 -20.70
C ILE A 66 -10.10 -5.70 -21.42
N ALA A 67 -9.03 -6.44 -21.74
CA ALA A 67 -7.94 -5.93 -22.54
C ALA A 67 -8.43 -5.44 -23.91
N ARG A 68 -9.36 -6.16 -24.55
CA ARG A 68 -10.00 -5.75 -25.81
C ARG A 68 -10.85 -4.50 -25.62
N GLN A 69 -11.63 -4.39 -24.54
CA GLN A 69 -12.42 -3.18 -24.26
C GLN A 69 -11.53 -1.96 -24.04
N LEU A 70 -10.44 -2.08 -23.33
CA LEU A 70 -9.46 -1.00 -23.16
C LEU A 70 -8.89 -0.53 -24.51
N SER A 71 -8.62 -1.45 -25.44
CA SER A 71 -8.15 -1.10 -26.77
C SER A 71 -9.21 -0.42 -27.64
N GLN A 72 -10.49 -0.71 -27.42
CA GLN A 72 -11.62 -0.09 -28.14
C GLN A 72 -11.97 1.31 -27.59
N PHE A 73 -11.65 1.57 -26.33
CA PHE A 73 -11.89 2.87 -25.68
C PHE A 73 -10.55 3.45 -25.19
N PRO A 74 -9.74 3.99 -26.09
CA PRO A 74 -8.42 4.48 -25.73
C PRO A 74 -8.53 5.58 -24.69
N VAL A 75 -7.56 5.60 -23.78
CA VAL A 75 -7.33 6.67 -22.80
C VAL A 75 -6.04 7.39 -23.11
N ASP A 76 -5.97 8.66 -22.71
CA ASP A 76 -4.78 9.50 -22.95
C ASP A 76 -3.62 9.14 -22.01
N GLY A 77 -3.90 8.49 -20.90
CA GLY A 77 -2.89 8.06 -19.93
C GLY A 77 -3.38 6.97 -18.99
N ILE A 78 -2.42 6.29 -18.38
CA ILE A 78 -2.62 5.21 -17.40
C ILE A 78 -1.87 5.56 -16.12
N VAL A 79 -2.54 5.42 -14.97
CA VAL A 79 -1.91 5.44 -13.65
C VAL A 79 -1.99 4.05 -13.06
N ILE A 80 -0.83 3.46 -12.75
CA ILE A 80 -0.72 2.14 -12.11
C ILE A 80 -0.46 2.35 -10.63
N LEU A 81 -1.33 1.82 -9.78
CA LEU A 81 -1.33 1.99 -8.32
C LEU A 81 -0.91 0.70 -7.63
N GLY A 82 0.05 0.79 -6.74
CA GLY A 82 0.48 -0.31 -5.89
C GLY A 82 1.56 -1.19 -6.50
N ARG A 83 1.77 -2.37 -5.91
CA ARG A 83 2.81 -3.29 -6.37
C ARG A 83 2.41 -3.91 -7.71
N TYR A 84 3.31 -3.87 -8.67
CA TYR A 84 3.08 -4.35 -10.03
C TYR A 84 3.77 -5.70 -10.30
N GLU A 85 3.25 -6.41 -11.28
CA GLU A 85 3.96 -7.51 -11.95
C GLU A 85 4.64 -7.00 -13.21
N LYS A 86 5.86 -7.48 -13.49
CA LYS A 86 6.66 -7.04 -14.67
C LYS A 86 5.91 -7.20 -15.98
N GLN A 87 5.08 -8.25 -16.10
CA GLN A 87 4.29 -8.49 -17.30
C GLN A 87 3.21 -7.41 -17.50
N LEU A 88 2.53 -7.02 -16.44
CA LEU A 88 1.52 -5.97 -16.47
C LEU A 88 2.12 -4.62 -16.88
N LEU A 89 3.25 -4.26 -16.28
CA LEU A 89 3.93 -3.01 -16.63
C LEU A 89 4.36 -3.00 -18.09
N ARG A 90 4.95 -4.09 -18.58
CA ARG A 90 5.34 -4.22 -20.01
C ARG A 90 4.13 -4.07 -20.93
N PHE A 91 3.02 -4.71 -20.60
CA PHE A 91 1.79 -4.59 -21.37
C PHE A 91 1.36 -3.13 -21.52
N PHE A 92 1.29 -2.38 -20.42
CA PHE A 92 0.87 -0.98 -20.47
C PHE A 92 1.85 -0.09 -21.20
N THR A 93 3.14 -0.20 -20.93
CA THR A 93 4.16 0.64 -21.56
C THR A 93 4.36 0.35 -23.06
N GLN A 94 4.02 -0.85 -23.54
CA GLN A 94 4.01 -1.18 -24.96
C GLN A 94 2.79 -0.67 -25.71
N ASN A 95 1.65 -0.53 -25.03
CA ASN A 95 0.38 -0.19 -25.65
C ASN A 95 -0.07 1.26 -25.41
N TYR A 96 0.50 1.95 -24.44
CA TYR A 96 0.14 3.32 -24.06
C TYR A 96 1.38 4.20 -23.94
N LYS A 97 1.27 5.43 -24.45
CA LYS A 97 2.39 6.38 -24.45
C LYS A 97 2.64 6.99 -23.06
N ASN A 98 1.56 7.28 -22.33
CA ASN A 98 1.62 7.98 -21.06
C ASN A 98 1.23 7.00 -19.97
N VAL A 99 2.21 6.46 -19.26
CA VAL A 99 2.02 5.52 -18.15
C VAL A 99 2.82 6.01 -16.95
N ILE A 100 2.16 6.24 -15.84
CA ILE A 100 2.78 6.63 -14.57
C ILE A 100 2.54 5.52 -13.56
N TYR A 101 3.58 5.15 -12.84
CA TYR A 101 3.50 4.21 -11.74
C TYR A 101 3.54 4.94 -10.39
N THR A 102 2.76 4.50 -9.42
CA THR A 102 2.87 4.94 -8.02
C THR A 102 2.81 3.78 -7.05
N GLY A 103 3.72 3.77 -6.07
CA GLY A 103 3.83 2.69 -5.08
C GLY A 103 5.06 2.84 -4.19
N LEU A 104 5.38 1.76 -3.48
CA LEU A 104 6.54 1.71 -2.58
C LEU A 104 7.76 1.01 -3.19
N ASN A 105 7.60 0.33 -4.32
CA ASN A 105 8.66 -0.42 -4.99
C ASN A 105 9.14 0.38 -6.20
N PRO A 106 10.35 0.94 -6.22
CA PRO A 106 10.92 1.55 -7.43
C PRO A 106 10.97 0.55 -8.59
N ILE A 107 10.66 1.00 -9.79
CA ILE A 107 10.54 0.13 -10.97
C ILE A 107 11.64 0.34 -12.03
N GLY A 108 12.60 1.19 -11.73
CA GLY A 108 13.72 1.55 -12.62
C GLY A 108 13.49 2.88 -13.35
N ASP A 109 14.58 3.52 -13.72
CA ASP A 109 14.62 4.91 -14.19
C ASP A 109 13.98 5.14 -15.58
N GLN A 110 13.66 4.05 -16.30
CA GLN A 110 13.04 4.13 -17.63
C GLN A 110 11.52 4.38 -17.59
N TYR A 111 10.93 4.45 -16.40
CA TYR A 111 9.50 4.65 -16.22
C TYR A 111 9.22 5.93 -15.43
N ASP A 112 8.19 6.66 -15.83
CA ASP A 112 7.65 7.74 -14.98
C ASP A 112 7.02 7.14 -13.72
N GLN A 113 7.48 7.58 -12.56
CA GLN A 113 7.06 7.01 -11.28
C GLN A 113 7.03 8.04 -10.16
N VAL A 114 6.05 7.87 -9.26
CA VAL A 114 5.98 8.57 -7.98
C VAL A 114 6.01 7.49 -6.90
N VAL A 115 7.09 7.42 -6.16
CA VAL A 115 7.32 6.33 -5.19
C VAL A 115 7.82 6.86 -3.86
N CYS A 116 7.46 6.17 -2.77
CA CYS A 116 8.12 6.30 -1.47
C CYS A 116 9.15 5.17 -1.33
N ASP A 117 10.27 5.43 -0.63
CA ASP A 117 11.27 4.41 -0.38
C ASP A 117 10.84 3.48 0.77
N GLY A 118 10.37 2.28 0.41
CA GLY A 118 9.94 1.28 1.38
C GLY A 118 11.08 0.74 2.27
N SER A 119 12.34 0.84 1.84
CA SER A 119 13.50 0.47 2.66
C SER A 119 13.74 1.51 3.74
N ASP A 120 13.69 2.81 3.41
CA ASP A 120 13.83 3.89 4.38
C ASP A 120 12.66 3.89 5.38
N ILE A 121 11.45 3.63 4.92
CA ILE A 121 10.27 3.46 5.78
C ILE A 121 10.52 2.36 6.82
N SER A 122 11.02 1.21 6.39
CA SER A 122 11.31 0.09 7.27
C SER A 122 12.45 0.42 8.26
N TYR A 123 13.48 1.10 7.79
CA TYR A 123 14.57 1.55 8.64
C TYR A 123 14.08 2.51 9.74
N ASN A 124 13.24 3.49 9.39
CA ASN A 124 12.68 4.44 10.34
C ASN A 124 11.80 3.75 11.37
N ALA A 125 10.94 2.81 10.95
CA ALA A 125 10.10 2.04 11.86
C ALA A 125 10.93 1.22 12.86
N LEU A 126 11.96 0.52 12.40
CA LEU A 126 12.83 -0.26 13.28
C LEU A 126 13.71 0.60 14.16
N SER A 127 14.24 1.71 13.65
CA SER A 127 15.03 2.66 14.45
C SER A 127 14.23 3.21 15.61
N TYR A 128 12.99 3.59 15.37
CA TYR A 128 12.08 4.05 16.42
C TYR A 128 11.85 2.98 17.50
N LEU A 129 11.63 1.72 17.10
CA LEU A 129 11.49 0.62 18.05
C LEU A 129 12.79 0.40 18.86
N VAL A 130 13.95 0.52 18.21
CA VAL A 130 15.26 0.36 18.89
C VAL A 130 15.51 1.51 19.87
N GLU A 131 15.14 2.74 19.54
CA GLU A 131 15.20 3.90 20.46
C GLU A 131 14.34 3.69 21.70
N LEU A 132 13.23 2.93 21.58
CA LEU A 132 12.40 2.51 22.72
C LEU A 132 12.94 1.28 23.46
N GLY A 133 14.08 0.74 23.07
CA GLY A 133 14.76 -0.38 23.75
C GLY A 133 14.40 -1.77 23.18
N HIS A 134 13.66 -1.87 22.09
CA HIS A 134 13.34 -3.15 21.48
C HIS A 134 14.52 -3.71 20.69
N THR A 135 14.93 -4.94 20.99
CA THR A 135 16.00 -5.67 20.29
C THR A 135 15.52 -6.94 19.60
N LYS A 136 14.28 -7.33 19.83
CA LYS A 136 13.64 -8.54 19.31
C LYS A 136 12.38 -8.12 18.58
N ILE A 137 12.52 -7.82 17.31
CA ILE A 137 11.45 -7.26 16.47
C ILE A 137 10.98 -8.33 15.47
N GLY A 138 9.69 -8.58 15.42
CA GLY A 138 9.06 -9.44 14.43
C GLY A 138 8.58 -8.67 13.21
N TYR A 139 8.26 -9.39 12.12
CA TYR A 139 7.65 -8.83 10.92
C TYR A 139 6.40 -9.62 10.51
N ILE A 140 5.33 -8.90 10.19
CA ILE A 140 4.10 -9.49 9.64
C ILE A 140 3.71 -8.73 8.36
N GLY A 141 3.67 -9.46 7.25
CA GLY A 141 3.33 -8.92 5.93
C GLY A 141 3.78 -9.85 4.82
N GLU A 142 3.63 -9.42 3.58
CA GLU A 142 4.16 -10.18 2.45
C GLU A 142 5.69 -10.12 2.43
N GLN A 143 6.30 -11.20 1.94
CA GLN A 143 7.77 -11.33 1.90
C GLN A 143 8.30 -11.40 0.47
N ASN A 144 7.49 -11.84 -0.48
CA ASN A 144 7.89 -11.98 -1.87
C ASN A 144 7.71 -10.67 -2.63
N ASN A 145 8.78 -10.18 -3.27
CA ASN A 145 8.78 -8.91 -4.01
C ASN A 145 8.18 -7.75 -3.19
N GLU A 146 8.58 -7.65 -1.92
CA GLU A 146 8.10 -6.66 -0.95
C GLU A 146 9.29 -5.88 -0.38
N VAL A 147 9.38 -4.61 -0.75
CA VAL A 147 10.50 -3.75 -0.37
C VAL A 147 10.57 -3.51 1.14
N ARG A 148 9.42 -3.47 1.85
CA ARG A 148 9.39 -3.33 3.31
C ARG A 148 9.97 -4.55 4.02
N PHE A 149 9.81 -5.75 3.45
CA PHE A 149 10.45 -6.95 4.01
C PHE A 149 11.96 -6.98 3.76
N SER A 150 12.42 -6.61 2.56
CA SER A 150 13.86 -6.46 2.32
C SER A 150 14.46 -5.35 3.19
N GLY A 151 13.77 -4.21 3.29
CA GLY A 151 14.14 -3.09 4.16
C GLY A 151 14.17 -3.48 5.64
N TYR A 152 13.22 -4.28 6.12
CA TYR A 152 13.24 -4.84 7.48
C TYR A 152 14.53 -5.64 7.75
N LYS A 153 14.94 -6.53 6.84
CA LYS A 153 16.17 -7.30 6.99
C LYS A 153 17.43 -6.43 6.96
N GLU A 154 17.46 -5.46 6.06
CA GLU A 154 18.56 -4.49 5.96
C GLU A 154 18.63 -3.61 7.21
N ALA A 155 17.50 -3.14 7.72
CA ALA A 155 17.42 -2.35 8.94
C ALA A 155 17.92 -3.13 10.16
N LEU A 156 17.51 -4.40 10.33
CA LEU A 156 18.06 -5.25 11.38
C LEU A 156 19.59 -5.35 11.31
N THR A 157 20.13 -5.54 10.10
CA THR A 157 21.58 -5.62 9.88
C THR A 157 22.28 -4.30 10.25
N LYS A 158 21.74 -3.17 9.79
CA LYS A 158 22.29 -1.82 10.08
C LYS A 158 22.25 -1.47 11.58
N LEU A 159 21.22 -1.95 12.27
CA LEU A 159 21.02 -1.73 13.71
C LEU A 159 21.70 -2.78 14.59
N GLY A 160 22.42 -3.73 14.01
CA GLY A 160 23.13 -4.79 14.74
C GLY A 160 22.22 -5.83 15.37
N LEU A 161 21.01 -5.99 14.87
CA LEU A 161 20.01 -6.94 15.38
C LEU A 161 19.98 -8.24 14.55
N PRO A 162 19.72 -9.39 15.16
CA PRO A 162 19.68 -10.66 14.45
C PRO A 162 18.37 -10.80 13.66
N PHE A 163 18.47 -11.27 12.41
CA PHE A 163 17.32 -11.74 11.66
C PHE A 163 17.01 -13.20 12.02
N LEU A 164 15.78 -13.47 12.46
CA LEU A 164 15.31 -14.82 12.78
C LEU A 164 14.03 -15.12 11.98
N GLN A 165 14.08 -16.13 11.11
CA GLN A 165 12.94 -16.50 10.27
C GLN A 165 11.68 -16.81 11.10
N LYS A 166 11.82 -17.43 12.27
CA LYS A 166 10.69 -17.73 13.17
C LYS A 166 9.95 -16.48 13.68
N ASN A 167 10.60 -15.31 13.62
CA ASN A 167 10.02 -14.03 14.02
C ASN A 167 9.30 -13.32 12.86
N THR A 168 9.10 -14.02 11.73
CA THR A 168 8.41 -13.44 10.57
C THR A 168 7.23 -14.29 10.13
N ALA A 169 6.16 -13.64 9.64
CA ALA A 169 5.02 -14.29 9.04
C ALA A 169 4.74 -13.71 7.65
N ASN A 170 4.73 -14.60 6.64
CA ASN A 170 4.38 -14.25 5.26
C ASN A 170 2.87 -14.38 5.07
N VAL A 171 2.18 -13.24 5.00
CA VAL A 171 0.71 -13.17 4.90
C VAL A 171 0.30 -12.07 3.93
N HIS A 172 -0.92 -12.16 3.38
CA HIS A 172 -1.49 -11.07 2.60
C HIS A 172 -1.68 -9.81 3.43
N LEU A 173 -1.54 -8.64 2.81
CA LEU A 173 -1.74 -7.34 3.44
C LEU A 173 -3.24 -7.07 3.64
N SER A 174 -3.78 -7.60 4.72
CA SER A 174 -5.18 -7.49 5.10
C SER A 174 -5.32 -7.73 6.61
N ALA A 175 -6.46 -7.35 7.20
CA ALA A 175 -6.73 -7.63 8.61
C ALA A 175 -6.76 -9.14 8.91
N ASP A 176 -7.37 -9.95 8.03
CA ASP A 176 -7.34 -11.42 8.15
C ASP A 176 -5.91 -11.98 8.07
N GLY A 177 -5.09 -11.44 7.15
CA GLY A 177 -3.68 -11.80 7.06
C GLY A 177 -2.90 -11.43 8.33
N GLY A 178 -3.11 -10.23 8.86
CA GLY A 178 -2.50 -9.78 10.13
C GLY A 178 -2.87 -10.68 11.31
N TYR A 179 -4.16 -11.01 11.44
CA TYR A 179 -4.65 -11.94 12.45
C TYR A 179 -3.96 -13.32 12.35
N LYS A 180 -3.90 -13.90 11.15
CA LYS A 180 -3.20 -15.16 10.91
C LYS A 180 -1.71 -15.05 11.20
N GLY A 181 -1.08 -13.93 10.80
CA GLY A 181 0.35 -13.68 11.01
C GLY A 181 0.73 -13.63 12.48
N ALA A 182 -0.06 -12.95 13.32
CA ALA A 182 0.15 -12.93 14.76
C ALA A 182 0.06 -14.34 15.37
N ASN A 183 -0.96 -15.11 14.99
CA ASN A 183 -1.11 -16.50 15.44
C ASN A 183 0.06 -17.39 15.01
N ILE A 184 0.61 -17.20 13.80
CA ILE A 184 1.82 -17.91 13.34
C ILE A 184 3.02 -17.58 14.25
N LEU A 185 3.25 -16.30 14.57
CA LEU A 185 4.36 -15.91 15.45
C LEU A 185 4.21 -16.52 16.84
N MET A 186 3.01 -16.48 17.41
CA MET A 186 2.75 -17.08 18.72
C MET A 186 2.93 -18.60 18.71
N HIS A 187 2.43 -19.28 17.68
CA HIS A 187 2.62 -20.73 17.52
C HIS A 187 4.09 -21.11 17.38
N ASN A 188 4.87 -20.33 16.65
CA ASN A 188 6.29 -20.52 16.45
C ASN A 188 7.13 -20.17 17.69
N LYS A 189 6.49 -19.76 18.79
CA LYS A 189 7.16 -19.24 19.99
C LYS A 189 8.20 -18.19 19.64
N ALA A 190 7.80 -17.23 18.81
CA ALA A 190 8.63 -16.12 18.44
C ALA A 190 9.07 -15.37 19.69
N ASP A 191 10.37 -15.15 19.82
CA ASP A 191 10.94 -14.37 20.92
C ASP A 191 11.02 -12.91 20.46
N ILE A 192 9.92 -12.18 20.63
CA ILE A 192 9.75 -10.80 20.15
C ILE A 192 9.13 -9.93 21.23
N SER A 193 9.52 -8.66 21.27
CA SER A 193 8.93 -7.62 22.12
C SER A 193 8.21 -6.55 21.31
N ALA A 194 8.39 -6.54 19.98
CA ALA A 194 7.69 -5.65 19.06
C ALA A 194 7.43 -6.33 17.72
N ILE A 195 6.41 -5.86 17.01
CA ILE A 195 6.04 -6.31 15.67
C ILE A 195 5.99 -5.10 14.73
N PHE A 196 6.73 -5.18 13.62
CA PHE A 196 6.59 -4.31 12.48
C PHE A 196 5.62 -4.95 11.48
N CYS A 197 4.47 -4.33 11.30
CA CYS A 197 3.45 -4.73 10.33
C CYS A 197 3.68 -3.96 9.03
N ALA A 198 3.60 -4.67 7.90
CA ALA A 198 3.87 -4.05 6.60
C ALA A 198 2.90 -2.90 6.24
N ASN A 199 1.68 -2.90 6.78
CA ASN A 199 0.73 -1.79 6.65
C ASN A 199 -0.28 -1.79 7.81
N ASP A 200 -1.02 -0.68 7.94
CA ASP A 200 -1.99 -0.47 9.02
C ASP A 200 -3.13 -1.49 8.99
N THR A 201 -3.62 -1.84 7.81
CA THR A 201 -4.68 -2.85 7.68
C THR A 201 -4.23 -4.21 8.24
N THR A 202 -2.97 -4.59 8.02
CA THR A 202 -2.37 -5.78 8.64
C THR A 202 -2.26 -5.62 10.16
N ALA A 203 -1.83 -4.44 10.64
CA ALA A 203 -1.69 -4.16 12.07
C ALA A 203 -3.03 -4.25 12.83
N ILE A 204 -4.13 -3.84 12.22
CA ILE A 204 -5.49 -4.00 12.79
C ILE A 204 -5.75 -5.48 13.15
N GLY A 205 -5.45 -6.38 12.22
CA GLY A 205 -5.60 -7.81 12.46
C GLY A 205 -4.66 -8.36 13.53
N VAL A 206 -3.41 -7.88 13.55
CA VAL A 206 -2.42 -8.24 14.57
C VAL A 206 -2.91 -7.82 15.97
N ILE A 207 -3.35 -6.57 16.13
CA ILE A 207 -3.87 -6.04 17.39
C ILE A 207 -5.06 -6.88 17.87
N HIS A 208 -5.95 -7.26 16.96
CA HIS A 208 -7.09 -8.11 17.30
C HIS A 208 -6.64 -9.47 17.84
N ALA A 209 -5.74 -10.17 17.14
CA ALA A 209 -5.23 -11.48 17.56
C ALA A 209 -4.48 -11.44 18.90
N LEU A 210 -3.67 -10.40 19.13
CA LEU A 210 -2.94 -10.23 20.38
C LEU A 210 -3.90 -10.02 21.56
N LYS A 211 -4.94 -9.20 21.38
CA LYS A 211 -5.97 -8.98 22.41
C LYS A 211 -6.76 -10.25 22.76
N GLU A 212 -7.11 -11.08 21.77
CA GLU A 212 -7.77 -12.36 22.04
C GLU A 212 -6.91 -13.30 22.87
N GLN A 213 -5.58 -13.15 22.77
CA GLN A 213 -4.61 -13.91 23.57
C GLN A 213 -4.29 -13.23 24.91
N ASN A 214 -5.03 -12.17 25.28
CA ASN A 214 -4.83 -11.37 26.48
C ASN A 214 -3.45 -10.70 26.58
N LEU A 215 -2.78 -10.46 25.45
CA LEU A 215 -1.54 -9.70 25.39
C LEU A 215 -1.85 -8.21 25.35
N ARG A 216 -1.18 -7.46 26.20
CA ARG A 216 -1.35 -6.01 26.31
C ARG A 216 -0.42 -5.32 25.31
N ILE A 217 -0.94 -4.27 24.71
CA ILE A 217 -0.22 -3.44 23.75
C ILE A 217 -0.16 -2.02 24.35
N PRO A 218 1.01 -1.43 24.60
CA PRO A 218 2.35 -1.92 24.21
C PRO A 218 3.09 -2.76 25.26
N GLU A 219 2.53 -3.01 26.46
CA GLU A 219 3.24 -3.52 27.63
C GLU A 219 3.85 -4.91 27.44
N ASP A 220 3.17 -5.80 26.73
CA ASP A 220 3.66 -7.15 26.45
C ASP A 220 4.28 -7.24 25.03
N ILE A 221 3.66 -6.57 24.04
CA ILE A 221 4.18 -6.47 22.66
C ILE A 221 3.83 -5.11 22.07
N SER A 222 4.82 -4.36 21.60
CA SER A 222 4.61 -3.14 20.82
C SER A 222 4.26 -3.46 19.37
N VAL A 223 3.42 -2.62 18.74
CA VAL A 223 3.04 -2.76 17.33
C VAL A 223 3.29 -1.43 16.61
N ILE A 224 4.00 -1.48 15.49
CA ILE A 224 4.20 -0.36 14.57
C ILE A 224 3.87 -0.79 13.15
N SER A 225 3.39 0.13 12.34
CA SER A 225 3.02 -0.13 10.95
C SER A 225 3.33 1.04 10.01
N VAL A 226 2.74 1.04 8.84
CA VAL A 226 2.92 2.03 7.77
C VAL A 226 1.56 2.36 7.18
N ASP A 227 1.39 3.56 6.68
CA ASP A 227 0.36 4.17 5.85
C ASP A 227 -0.34 5.36 6.54
N ASP A 228 -0.50 5.34 7.87
CA ASP A 228 -1.23 6.35 8.66
C ASP A 228 -2.67 6.55 8.15
N ILE A 229 -3.39 5.42 7.98
CA ILE A 229 -4.81 5.48 7.59
C ILE A 229 -5.67 6.07 8.71
N GLU A 230 -6.76 6.74 8.35
CA GLU A 230 -7.66 7.39 9.31
C GLU A 230 -8.08 6.47 10.47
N THR A 231 -8.32 5.20 10.19
CA THR A 231 -8.75 4.21 11.19
C THR A 231 -7.68 3.96 12.26
N ALA A 232 -6.40 4.19 11.98
CA ALA A 232 -5.29 3.93 12.91
C ALA A 232 -5.44 4.72 14.22
N GLN A 233 -5.95 5.95 14.14
CA GLN A 233 -6.13 6.83 15.31
C GLN A 233 -7.33 6.46 16.19
N TYR A 234 -8.25 5.63 15.72
CA TYR A 234 -9.43 5.20 16.47
C TYR A 234 -9.26 3.82 17.14
N LEU A 235 -8.10 3.20 16.96
CA LEU A 235 -7.79 1.95 17.66
C LEU A 235 -7.49 2.21 19.13
N SER A 236 -7.64 1.21 19.97
CA SER A 236 -7.30 1.26 21.40
C SER A 236 -6.39 0.07 21.74
N PRO A 237 -5.08 0.31 22.00
CA PRO A 237 -4.41 1.61 21.93
C PRO A 237 -4.37 2.16 20.50
N MET A 238 -4.17 3.47 20.37
CA MET A 238 -3.94 4.11 19.07
C MET A 238 -2.71 3.51 18.41
N LEU A 239 -2.80 3.21 17.10
CA LEU A 239 -1.73 2.56 16.37
C LEU A 239 -0.57 3.54 16.08
N THR A 240 0.63 3.13 16.42
CA THR A 240 1.85 3.81 15.96
C THR A 240 2.11 3.41 14.51
N THR A 241 2.21 4.39 13.63
CA THR A 241 2.37 4.14 12.19
C THR A 241 3.29 5.17 11.55
N ILE A 242 3.97 4.79 10.47
CA ILE A 242 4.76 5.70 9.64
C ILE A 242 3.81 6.38 8.65
N HIS A 243 3.76 7.71 8.71
CA HIS A 243 2.99 8.53 7.79
C HIS A 243 3.62 8.52 6.39
N ILE A 244 2.80 8.23 5.38
CA ILE A 244 3.17 8.37 3.97
C ILE A 244 2.55 9.66 3.43
N PRO A 245 3.37 10.67 3.07
CA PRO A 245 2.83 11.91 2.53
C PRO A 245 2.19 11.67 1.15
N LEU A 246 0.90 11.89 1.06
CA LEU A 246 0.11 11.72 -0.17
C LEU A 246 -0.25 13.08 -0.82
N GLU A 247 0.33 14.18 -0.35
CA GLU A 247 0.08 15.55 -0.79
C GLU A 247 0.86 15.92 -2.06
#